data_bdd24e268f454c68b7bc8224806043e6
#
_entry.id   bdd24e268f454c68b7bc8224806043e6
#
_cell.length_a   1.000
_cell.length_b   1.000
_cell.length_c   1.000
_cell.angle_alpha   90.00
_cell.angle_beta   90.00
_cell.angle_gamma   90.00
#
_symmetry.space_group_name_H-M   'P 1'
#
loop_
_entity.id
_entity.type
_entity.pdbx_description
1 polymer ?
#
loop_
_entity_poly.entity_id
_entity_poly.type
_entity_poly.pdbx_seq_one_letter_code
_entity_poly.pdbx_strand_id
1 'polypeptide(L)'
;MIPAPAAAAGLGIVAAGLAAAALPPATLVTVLGVLTAAGLFAACAYRPIFASYLYLGTLPIIAGIDRGTLIPLVRPNEALLALLLAGAGFGGYLRYCRGAAIPFRLHRLDIPVAVFLLMSTVWPLASLMLRGHLPVSSDLVAVLPICKLVAIYLLVRLTVSTQEELLRCIRLIVWPGAVVAAIAILQTLGFGPVLAILGAVWAPTEAAGELAERGGTTLSSPIATGDYIILSLVLVICCAARGLLDGRERLMLGLILAAGVLATGQFSTWISAAVAAALIGWRFPEFRAQAWRFLPVLPMVFLIGAPAFLARLEGFEELGVPPSWLGRWDNLTSFYLPRFDLLNLLIGVSPDPVLQAPETWREVIYLEAGYLQFLWIGGIPLLLAFGWLSVAVLRRSAELMDEPGALGATASALRIAWWFLLVLTVLDPHLTMRGIGDLLFALIAVTTGRIVTTGGISVDRST
;
A
#
# COMPACT_ATOMS: atom_id res chain seq x y z
N MET A 1 -46.67 17.96 3.62
CA MET A 1 -45.90 19.10 4.15
C MET A 1 -44.48 18.67 4.37
N ILE A 2 -43.53 19.30 3.65
CA ILE A 2 -42.08 19.06 3.84
C ILE A 2 -41.72 19.66 5.21
N PRO A 3 -41.06 18.92 6.11
CA PRO A 3 -40.69 19.47 7.42
C PRO A 3 -39.74 20.66 7.26
N ALA A 4 -39.99 21.74 8.01
CA ALA A 4 -39.25 22.99 7.95
C ALA A 4 -37.73 22.89 7.88
N PRO A 5 -37.04 21.92 8.58
CA PRO A 5 -35.60 21.74 8.47
C PRO A 5 -35.15 21.24 7.09
N ALA A 6 -35.95 20.43 6.38
CA ALA A 6 -35.64 19.95 5.06
C ALA A 6 -35.75 21.05 3.98
N ALA A 7 -36.72 21.95 4.13
CA ALA A 7 -36.86 23.12 3.26
C ALA A 7 -35.74 24.15 3.48
N ALA A 8 -35.32 24.35 4.74
CA ALA A 8 -34.18 25.23 5.06
C ALA A 8 -32.87 24.67 4.54
N ALA A 9 -32.66 23.33 4.64
CA ALA A 9 -31.49 22.67 4.06
C ALA A 9 -31.47 22.75 2.53
N GLY A 10 -32.62 22.58 1.88
CA GLY A 10 -32.76 22.73 0.42
C GLY A 10 -32.46 24.15 -0.07
N LEU A 11 -32.97 25.17 0.61
CA LEU A 11 -32.69 26.58 0.33
C LEU A 11 -31.21 26.92 0.55
N GLY A 12 -30.58 26.38 1.60
CA GLY A 12 -29.14 26.52 1.86
C GLY A 12 -28.28 25.94 0.76
N ILE A 13 -28.63 24.76 0.23
CA ILE A 13 -27.92 24.12 -0.89
C ILE A 13 -28.06 24.92 -2.18
N VAL A 14 -29.24 25.43 -2.48
CA VAL A 14 -29.50 26.26 -3.68
C VAL A 14 -28.77 27.61 -3.58
N ALA A 15 -28.81 28.27 -2.42
CA ALA A 15 -28.08 29.51 -2.20
C ALA A 15 -26.55 29.33 -2.30
N ALA A 16 -26.03 28.22 -1.73
CA ALA A 16 -24.60 27.86 -1.87
C ALA A 16 -24.23 27.56 -3.32
N GLY A 17 -25.09 26.86 -4.08
CA GLY A 17 -24.89 26.58 -5.50
C GLY A 17 -24.87 27.87 -6.37
N LEU A 18 -25.79 28.82 -6.11
CA LEU A 18 -25.83 30.10 -6.81
C LEU A 18 -24.62 30.97 -6.46
N ALA A 19 -24.21 31.02 -5.19
CA ALA A 19 -23.00 31.72 -4.77
C ALA A 19 -21.73 31.12 -5.38
N ALA A 20 -21.65 29.79 -5.47
CA ALA A 20 -20.55 29.08 -6.10
C ALA A 20 -20.45 29.35 -7.61
N ALA A 21 -21.59 29.48 -8.31
CA ALA A 21 -21.62 29.78 -9.75
C ALA A 21 -21.10 31.20 -10.09
N ALA A 22 -21.07 32.11 -9.11
CA ALA A 22 -20.54 33.46 -9.26
C ALA A 22 -19.06 33.61 -8.98
N LEU A 23 -18.39 32.53 -8.51
CA LEU A 23 -16.96 32.56 -8.18
C LEU A 23 -16.08 32.24 -9.40
N PRO A 24 -14.87 32.83 -9.51
CA PRO A 24 -13.86 32.37 -10.48
C PRO A 24 -13.59 30.87 -10.32
N PRO A 25 -13.33 30.11 -11.41
CA PRO A 25 -13.15 28.66 -11.35
C PRO A 25 -12.10 28.19 -10.32
N ALA A 26 -10.97 28.90 -10.19
CA ALA A 26 -9.94 28.58 -9.21
C ALA A 26 -10.42 28.74 -7.76
N THR A 27 -11.19 29.80 -7.48
CA THR A 27 -11.78 30.08 -6.17
C THR A 27 -12.85 29.03 -5.84
N LEU A 28 -13.68 28.66 -6.84
CA LEU A 28 -14.70 27.62 -6.69
C LEU A 28 -14.05 26.26 -6.31
N VAL A 29 -13.00 25.84 -7.02
CA VAL A 29 -12.27 24.60 -6.74
C VAL A 29 -11.69 24.64 -5.32
N THR A 30 -11.10 25.77 -4.91
CA THR A 30 -10.54 25.92 -3.56
C THR A 30 -11.63 25.82 -2.48
N VAL A 31 -12.75 26.52 -2.66
CA VAL A 31 -13.88 26.48 -1.72
C VAL A 31 -14.45 25.07 -1.61
N LEU A 32 -14.70 24.40 -2.73
CA LEU A 32 -15.18 23.02 -2.74
C LEU A 32 -14.18 22.07 -2.07
N GLY A 33 -12.88 22.25 -2.30
CA GLY A 33 -11.81 21.49 -1.67
C GLY A 33 -11.82 21.65 -0.14
N VAL A 34 -11.92 22.89 0.34
CA VAL A 34 -11.99 23.19 1.79
C VAL A 34 -13.26 22.61 2.42
N LEU A 35 -14.42 22.78 1.77
CA LEU A 35 -15.69 22.22 2.26
C LEU A 35 -15.65 20.69 2.30
N THR A 36 -15.09 20.05 1.28
CA THR A 36 -14.90 18.59 1.24
C THR A 36 -13.98 18.14 2.37
N ALA A 37 -12.85 18.81 2.57
CA ALA A 37 -11.92 18.49 3.64
C ALA A 37 -12.57 18.65 5.03
N ALA A 38 -13.32 19.74 5.25
CA ALA A 38 -14.05 19.97 6.49
C ALA A 38 -15.16 18.91 6.72
N GLY A 39 -15.87 18.54 5.67
CA GLY A 39 -16.87 17.45 5.70
C GLY A 39 -16.25 16.10 6.05
N LEU A 40 -15.13 15.73 5.42
CA LEU A 40 -14.38 14.51 5.72
C LEU A 40 -13.85 14.51 7.15
N PHE A 41 -13.27 15.62 7.61
CA PHE A 41 -12.80 15.79 8.98
C PHE A 41 -13.96 15.58 9.98
N ALA A 42 -15.08 16.26 9.78
CA ALA A 42 -16.26 16.14 10.64
C ALA A 42 -16.84 14.70 10.64
N ALA A 43 -16.95 14.06 9.49
CA ALA A 43 -17.40 12.68 9.38
C ALA A 43 -16.49 11.71 10.15
N CYS A 44 -15.16 11.86 10.04
CA CYS A 44 -14.19 11.06 10.77
C CYS A 44 -14.19 11.38 12.27
N ALA A 45 -14.40 12.62 12.67
CA ALA A 45 -14.55 13.00 14.08
C ALA A 45 -15.81 12.37 14.70
N TYR A 46 -16.91 12.32 13.95
CA TYR A 46 -18.17 11.70 14.39
C TYR A 46 -18.07 10.17 14.43
N ARG A 47 -17.60 9.55 13.36
CA ARG A 47 -17.40 8.09 13.24
C ARG A 47 -15.98 7.77 12.74
N PRO A 48 -15.01 7.54 13.63
CA PRO A 48 -13.61 7.33 13.26
C PRO A 48 -13.36 6.20 12.27
N ILE A 49 -14.20 5.15 12.26
CA ILE A 49 -14.09 4.04 11.32
C ILE A 49 -14.15 4.49 9.85
N PHE A 50 -14.85 5.59 9.55
CA PHE A 50 -14.90 6.15 8.21
C PHE A 50 -13.53 6.56 7.69
N ALA A 51 -12.61 6.95 8.57
CA ALA A 51 -11.25 7.29 8.19
C ALA A 51 -10.51 6.09 7.58
N SER A 52 -10.60 4.89 8.21
CA SER A 52 -10.05 3.66 7.64
C SER A 52 -10.75 3.24 6.35
N TYR A 53 -12.07 3.33 6.30
CA TYR A 53 -12.83 2.99 5.09
C TYR A 53 -12.47 3.88 3.89
N LEU A 54 -12.42 5.19 4.09
CA LEU A 54 -12.07 6.14 3.06
C LEU A 54 -10.63 5.95 2.59
N TYR A 55 -9.70 5.83 3.54
CA TYR A 55 -8.29 5.65 3.17
C TYR A 55 -8.06 4.37 2.38
N LEU A 56 -8.51 3.22 2.89
CA LEU A 56 -8.31 1.92 2.24
C LEU A 56 -9.03 1.82 0.89
N GLY A 57 -10.24 2.37 0.79
CA GLY A 57 -11.00 2.34 -0.46
C GLY A 57 -10.46 3.25 -1.56
N THR A 58 -9.87 4.41 -1.19
CA THR A 58 -9.32 5.36 -2.16
C THR A 58 -7.83 5.15 -2.45
N LEU A 59 -7.14 4.38 -1.62
CA LEU A 59 -5.69 4.17 -1.68
C LEU A 59 -5.18 3.86 -3.10
N PRO A 60 -5.71 2.86 -3.85
CA PRO A 60 -5.15 2.52 -5.15
C PRO A 60 -5.39 3.59 -6.22
N ILE A 61 -6.32 4.52 -5.99
CA ILE A 61 -6.58 5.62 -6.92
C ILE A 61 -5.59 6.76 -6.68
N ILE A 62 -5.34 7.10 -5.42
CA ILE A 62 -4.57 8.31 -5.06
C ILE A 62 -3.08 8.05 -4.82
N ALA A 63 -2.69 6.79 -4.56
CA ALA A 63 -1.30 6.47 -4.23
C ALA A 63 -0.33 6.63 -5.41
N GLY A 64 -0.83 6.51 -6.64
CA GLY A 64 -0.03 6.69 -7.86
C GLY A 64 0.15 8.14 -8.28
N ILE A 65 -0.61 9.09 -7.74
CA ILE A 65 -0.45 10.49 -8.07
C ILE A 65 0.85 11.02 -7.47
N ASP A 66 1.65 11.68 -8.29
CA ASP A 66 2.97 12.13 -7.90
C ASP A 66 2.94 13.27 -6.88
N ARG A 67 4.07 13.40 -6.17
CA ARG A 67 4.30 14.44 -5.18
C ARG A 67 4.36 15.80 -5.85
N GLY A 68 3.73 16.80 -5.26
CA GLY A 68 3.75 18.17 -5.78
C GLY A 68 2.71 18.47 -6.86
N THR A 69 1.93 17.48 -7.34
CA THR A 69 0.90 17.71 -8.37
C THR A 69 -0.29 18.51 -7.85
N LEU A 70 -0.77 18.23 -6.65
CA LEU A 70 -1.91 18.92 -6.03
C LEU A 70 -1.49 19.81 -4.87
N ILE A 71 -0.53 19.36 -4.06
CA ILE A 71 -0.02 20.05 -2.88
C ILE A 71 1.50 20.02 -2.95
N PRO A 72 2.20 21.16 -2.84
CA PRO A 72 3.66 21.19 -2.84
C PRO A 72 4.24 20.24 -1.77
N LEU A 73 5.29 19.50 -2.12
CA LEU A 73 6.05 18.61 -1.23
C LEU A 73 5.29 17.40 -0.65
N VAL A 74 3.96 17.27 -0.87
CA VAL A 74 3.14 16.22 -0.27
C VAL A 74 2.40 15.44 -1.36
N ARG A 75 2.31 14.11 -1.20
CA ARG A 75 1.45 13.27 -2.04
C ARG A 75 -0.01 13.39 -1.61
N PRO A 76 -0.99 13.27 -2.53
CA PRO A 76 -2.40 13.33 -2.18
C PRO A 76 -2.83 12.32 -1.12
N ASN A 77 -2.28 11.10 -1.15
CA ASN A 77 -2.56 10.08 -0.14
C ASN A 77 -1.98 10.41 1.25
N GLU A 78 -0.84 11.11 1.31
CA GLU A 78 -0.25 11.60 2.56
C GLU A 78 -1.12 12.71 3.17
N ALA A 79 -1.56 13.66 2.35
CA ALA A 79 -2.45 14.73 2.78
C ALA A 79 -3.81 14.22 3.26
N LEU A 80 -4.41 13.28 2.50
CA LEU A 80 -5.66 12.64 2.90
C LEU A 80 -5.49 11.92 4.24
N LEU A 81 -4.44 11.12 4.40
CA LEU A 81 -4.18 10.40 5.65
C LEU A 81 -4.06 11.34 6.85
N ALA A 82 -3.32 12.45 6.70
CA ALA A 82 -3.17 13.45 7.76
C ALA A 82 -4.53 14.05 8.16
N LEU A 83 -5.37 14.39 7.18
CA LEU A 83 -6.72 14.90 7.42
C LEU A 83 -7.60 13.89 8.16
N LEU A 84 -7.60 12.63 7.69
CA LEU A 84 -8.42 11.56 8.27
C LEU A 84 -7.97 11.21 9.69
N LEU A 85 -6.65 11.14 9.92
CA LEU A 85 -6.08 10.88 11.24
C LEU A 85 -6.37 12.03 12.21
N ALA A 86 -6.27 13.28 11.75
CA ALA A 86 -6.63 14.45 12.55
C ALA A 86 -8.11 14.44 12.93
N GLY A 87 -9.01 14.13 11.98
CA GLY A 87 -10.45 14.01 12.27
C GLY A 87 -10.76 12.89 13.26
N ALA A 88 -10.20 11.69 13.03
CA ALA A 88 -10.39 10.55 13.94
C ALA A 88 -9.80 10.82 15.33
N GLY A 89 -8.63 11.43 15.41
CA GLY A 89 -7.97 11.83 16.65
C GLY A 89 -8.76 12.88 17.41
N PHE A 90 -9.29 13.90 16.73
CA PHE A 90 -10.15 14.92 17.34
C PHE A 90 -11.45 14.32 17.89
N GLY A 91 -12.09 13.41 17.14
CA GLY A 91 -13.26 12.67 17.62
C GLY A 91 -12.95 11.79 18.84
N GLY A 92 -11.74 11.17 18.87
CA GLY A 92 -11.22 10.44 20.03
C GLY A 92 -11.04 11.35 21.26
N TYR A 93 -10.43 12.50 21.06
CA TYR A 93 -10.23 13.51 22.09
C TYR A 93 -11.56 14.01 22.68
N LEU A 94 -12.54 14.33 21.84
CA LEU A 94 -13.87 14.76 22.31
C LEU A 94 -14.57 13.68 23.16
N ARG A 95 -14.43 12.41 22.79
CA ARG A 95 -14.97 11.29 23.59
C ARG A 95 -14.25 11.15 24.92
N TYR A 96 -12.93 11.30 24.93
CA TYR A 96 -12.11 11.32 26.15
C TYR A 96 -12.56 12.43 27.11
N CYS A 97 -12.76 13.65 26.61
CA CYS A 97 -13.30 14.78 27.40
C CYS A 97 -14.70 14.51 27.98
N ARG A 98 -15.46 13.60 27.34
CA ARG A 98 -16.78 13.16 27.85
C ARG A 98 -16.69 11.93 28.77
N GLY A 99 -15.49 11.55 29.22
CA GLY A 99 -15.27 10.45 30.16
C GLY A 99 -15.10 9.07 29.54
N ALA A 100 -15.00 8.97 28.20
CA ALA A 100 -14.70 7.69 27.58
C ALA A 100 -13.22 7.32 27.79
N ALA A 101 -12.93 6.04 28.05
CA ALA A 101 -11.56 5.56 28.13
C ALA A 101 -10.86 5.65 26.77
N ILE A 102 -9.56 5.96 26.79
CA ILE A 102 -8.73 5.92 25.58
C ILE A 102 -8.63 4.46 25.14
N PRO A 103 -9.03 4.10 23.90
CA PRO A 103 -9.01 2.71 23.44
C PRO A 103 -7.62 2.19 23.10
N PHE A 104 -6.55 2.94 23.43
CA PHE A 104 -5.19 2.59 23.11
C PHE A 104 -4.52 1.88 24.29
N ARG A 105 -4.07 0.65 24.07
CA ARG A 105 -3.19 -0.10 24.98
C ARG A 105 -1.93 -0.49 24.23
N LEU A 106 -0.78 -0.32 24.85
CA LEU A 106 0.49 -0.76 24.28
C LEU A 106 0.48 -2.28 24.06
N HIS A 107 0.88 -2.68 22.87
CA HIS A 107 1.06 -4.06 22.48
C HIS A 107 2.55 -4.33 22.24
N ARG A 108 3.00 -5.56 22.45
CA ARG A 108 4.42 -5.94 22.26
C ARG A 108 4.96 -5.60 20.86
N LEU A 109 4.11 -5.59 19.84
CA LEU A 109 4.48 -5.26 18.46
C LEU A 109 4.66 -3.75 18.23
N ASP A 110 4.14 -2.88 19.12
CA ASP A 110 4.34 -1.43 19.01
C ASP A 110 5.81 -1.03 19.11
N ILE A 111 6.58 -1.79 19.92
CA ILE A 111 8.00 -1.50 20.13
C ILE A 111 8.81 -1.69 18.84
N PRO A 112 8.77 -2.85 18.15
CA PRO A 112 9.48 -2.99 16.88
C PRO A 112 8.96 -2.05 15.78
N VAL A 113 7.67 -1.69 15.76
CA VAL A 113 7.13 -0.66 14.84
C VAL A 113 7.75 0.71 15.15
N ALA A 114 7.81 1.12 16.43
CA ALA A 114 8.39 2.39 16.84
C ALA A 114 9.90 2.44 16.58
N VAL A 115 10.62 1.35 16.86
CA VAL A 115 12.06 1.26 16.57
C VAL A 115 12.34 1.31 15.08
N PHE A 116 11.54 0.61 14.26
CA PHE A 116 11.66 0.69 12.81
C PHE A 116 11.40 2.12 12.31
N LEU A 117 10.38 2.81 12.84
CA LEU A 117 10.13 4.23 12.53
C LEU A 117 11.35 5.09 12.90
N LEU A 118 11.85 4.95 14.13
CA LEU A 118 12.99 5.74 14.62
C LEU A 118 14.23 5.54 13.74
N MET A 119 14.56 4.28 13.43
CA MET A 119 15.73 3.92 12.64
C MET A 119 15.61 4.28 11.15
N SER A 120 14.39 4.44 10.63
CA SER A 120 14.16 4.84 9.23
C SER A 120 13.87 6.33 9.03
N THR A 121 13.72 7.10 10.11
CA THR A 121 13.39 8.54 10.03
C THR A 121 14.38 9.42 10.83
N VAL A 122 14.37 9.31 12.14
CA VAL A 122 15.21 10.17 13.01
C VAL A 122 16.68 9.80 12.88
N TRP A 123 17.01 8.51 12.86
CA TRP A 123 18.39 8.04 12.79
C TRP A 123 19.13 8.49 11.52
N PRO A 124 18.59 8.37 10.31
CA PRO A 124 19.25 8.85 9.10
C PRO A 124 19.51 10.35 9.11
N LEU A 125 18.57 11.15 9.63
CA LEU A 125 18.74 12.59 9.78
C LEU A 125 19.83 12.92 10.82
N ALA A 126 19.86 12.20 11.94
CA ALA A 126 20.90 12.33 12.94
C ALA A 126 22.26 11.91 12.41
N SER A 127 22.35 10.88 11.57
CA SER A 127 23.60 10.43 10.94
C SER A 127 24.21 11.49 10.02
N LEU A 128 23.38 12.27 9.29
CA LEU A 128 23.84 13.42 8.52
C LEU A 128 24.46 14.49 9.44
N MET A 129 23.79 14.81 10.55
CA MET A 129 24.29 15.80 11.52
C MET A 129 25.60 15.34 12.16
N LEU A 130 25.77 14.05 12.48
CA LEU A 130 27.02 13.49 12.97
C LEU A 130 28.20 13.63 11.99
N ARG A 131 27.90 13.75 10.70
CA ARG A 131 28.87 14.00 9.63
C ARG A 131 29.10 15.50 9.35
N GLY A 132 28.48 16.39 10.12
CA GLY A 132 28.57 17.83 9.93
C GLY A 132 27.68 18.38 8.81
N HIS A 133 26.72 17.59 8.29
CA HIS A 133 25.77 18.01 7.27
C HIS A 133 24.42 18.31 7.92
N LEU A 134 23.85 19.47 7.64
CA LEU A 134 22.49 19.79 8.08
C LEU A 134 21.49 19.16 7.09
N PRO A 135 20.42 18.52 7.59
CA PRO A 135 19.37 17.99 6.73
C PRO A 135 18.73 19.08 5.87
N VAL A 136 18.55 18.80 4.61
CA VAL A 136 17.85 19.67 3.64
C VAL A 136 16.41 19.20 3.42
N SER A 137 15.61 19.97 2.69
CA SER A 137 14.21 19.64 2.45
C SER A 137 13.98 18.28 1.76
N SER A 138 14.87 17.89 0.85
CA SER A 138 14.84 16.56 0.22
C SER A 138 15.01 15.41 1.22
N ASP A 139 15.90 15.56 2.21
CA ASP A 139 16.12 14.55 3.25
C ASP A 139 14.87 14.38 4.13
N LEU A 140 14.20 15.50 4.47
CA LEU A 140 12.95 15.46 5.22
C LEU A 140 11.83 14.81 4.42
N VAL A 141 11.77 15.07 3.11
CA VAL A 141 10.79 14.47 2.21
C VAL A 141 11.04 12.97 2.03
N ALA A 142 12.30 12.53 2.04
CA ALA A 142 12.66 11.11 1.88
C ALA A 142 12.17 10.23 3.04
N VAL A 143 12.03 10.77 4.27
CA VAL A 143 11.54 10.00 5.43
C VAL A 143 10.02 9.95 5.56
N LEU A 144 9.26 10.80 4.84
CA LEU A 144 7.79 10.86 4.93
C LEU A 144 7.08 9.54 4.59
N PRO A 145 7.52 8.72 3.60
CA PRO A 145 6.88 7.45 3.31
C PRO A 145 6.77 6.52 4.51
N ILE A 146 7.79 6.47 5.37
CA ILE A 146 7.77 5.61 6.55
C ILE A 146 6.89 6.22 7.66
N CYS A 147 6.93 7.54 7.86
CA CYS A 147 6.00 8.22 8.77
C CYS A 147 4.54 7.92 8.39
N LYS A 148 4.24 7.93 7.10
CA LYS A 148 2.91 7.56 6.57
C LYS A 148 2.51 6.14 6.97
N LEU A 149 3.40 5.15 6.86
CA LEU A 149 3.11 3.75 7.22
C LEU A 149 2.70 3.61 8.68
N VAL A 150 3.41 4.29 9.58
CA VAL A 150 3.06 4.29 11.01
C VAL A 150 1.77 5.06 11.27
N ALA A 151 1.52 6.14 10.54
CA ALA A 151 0.25 6.87 10.64
C ALA A 151 -0.95 5.99 10.24
N ILE A 152 -0.82 5.18 9.19
CA ILE A 152 -1.85 4.19 8.80
C ILE A 152 -2.02 3.11 9.87
N TYR A 153 -0.91 2.60 10.40
CA TYR A 153 -0.95 1.66 11.51
C TYR A 153 -1.76 2.21 12.68
N LEU A 154 -1.50 3.45 13.09
CA LEU A 154 -2.24 4.10 14.17
C LEU A 154 -3.71 4.33 13.80
N LEU A 155 -3.99 4.81 12.57
CA LEU A 155 -5.35 5.06 12.10
C LEU A 155 -6.20 3.80 12.19
N VAL A 156 -5.78 2.72 11.56
CA VAL A 156 -6.53 1.46 11.50
C VAL A 156 -6.69 0.85 12.89
N ARG A 157 -5.62 0.87 13.70
CA ARG A 157 -5.65 0.35 15.07
C ARG A 157 -6.62 1.07 15.99
N LEU A 158 -6.75 2.38 15.83
CA LEU A 158 -7.64 3.21 16.66
C LEU A 158 -9.10 3.19 16.21
N THR A 159 -9.36 2.76 14.98
CA THR A 159 -10.69 2.91 14.37
C THR A 159 -11.40 1.59 14.09
N VAL A 160 -10.68 0.51 13.81
CA VAL A 160 -11.27 -0.82 13.54
C VAL A 160 -11.36 -1.60 14.85
N SER A 161 -12.59 -1.94 15.26
CA SER A 161 -12.86 -2.56 16.57
C SER A 161 -13.70 -3.85 16.51
N THR A 162 -14.38 -4.12 15.39
CA THR A 162 -15.26 -5.30 15.25
C THR A 162 -14.90 -6.15 14.03
N GLN A 163 -15.31 -7.42 14.06
CA GLN A 163 -15.12 -8.35 12.92
C GLN A 163 -15.84 -7.85 11.65
N GLU A 164 -17.01 -7.20 11.81
CA GLU A 164 -17.75 -6.63 10.67
C GLU A 164 -17.03 -5.46 10.04
N GLU A 165 -16.50 -4.55 10.87
CA GLU A 165 -15.70 -3.41 10.40
C GLU A 165 -14.46 -3.90 9.66
N LEU A 166 -13.80 -4.92 10.22
CA LEU A 166 -12.64 -5.54 9.56
C LEU A 166 -13.01 -6.17 8.22
N LEU A 167 -14.12 -6.91 8.15
CA LEU A 167 -14.55 -7.50 6.88
C LEU A 167 -14.89 -6.44 5.83
N ARG A 168 -15.48 -5.30 6.26
CA ARG A 168 -15.68 -4.14 5.37
C ARG A 168 -14.36 -3.54 4.90
N CYS A 169 -13.37 -3.40 5.79
CA CYS A 169 -12.02 -2.97 5.39
C CYS A 169 -11.40 -3.91 4.34
N ILE A 170 -11.51 -5.23 4.54
CA ILE A 170 -11.03 -6.22 3.58
C ILE A 170 -11.72 -6.04 2.22
N ARG A 171 -13.04 -5.88 2.20
CA ARG A 171 -13.78 -5.61 0.96
C ARG A 171 -13.33 -4.32 0.27
N LEU A 172 -13.05 -3.27 1.05
CA LEU A 172 -12.53 -1.99 0.55
C LEU A 172 -11.06 -2.05 0.08
N ILE A 173 -10.35 -3.13 0.34
CA ILE A 173 -9.05 -3.44 -0.28
C ILE A 173 -9.27 -4.27 -1.55
N VAL A 174 -10.04 -5.34 -1.44
CA VAL A 174 -10.15 -6.37 -2.49
C VAL A 174 -10.92 -5.89 -3.71
N TRP A 175 -12.05 -5.16 -3.54
CA TRP A 175 -12.83 -4.66 -4.66
C TRP A 175 -12.10 -3.58 -5.46
N PRO A 176 -11.47 -2.55 -4.85
CA PRO A 176 -10.59 -1.67 -5.59
C PRO A 176 -9.40 -2.40 -6.22
N GLY A 177 -8.87 -3.44 -5.57
CA GLY A 177 -7.85 -4.33 -6.15
C GLY A 177 -8.32 -5.01 -7.44
N ALA A 178 -9.58 -5.47 -7.48
CA ALA A 178 -10.16 -6.03 -8.70
C ALA A 178 -10.35 -4.98 -9.80
N VAL A 179 -10.68 -3.74 -9.44
CA VAL A 179 -10.72 -2.62 -10.40
C VAL A 179 -9.33 -2.32 -10.95
N VAL A 180 -8.31 -2.27 -10.10
CA VAL A 180 -6.90 -2.10 -10.51
C VAL A 180 -6.47 -3.24 -11.44
N ALA A 181 -6.82 -4.48 -11.13
CA ALA A 181 -6.54 -5.64 -11.99
C ALA A 181 -7.24 -5.53 -13.35
N ALA A 182 -8.50 -5.11 -13.39
CA ALA A 182 -9.23 -4.87 -14.62
C ALA A 182 -8.59 -3.74 -15.46
N ILE A 183 -8.15 -2.66 -14.82
CA ILE A 183 -7.42 -1.57 -15.47
C ILE A 183 -6.10 -2.11 -16.06
N ALA A 184 -5.33 -2.92 -15.31
CA ALA A 184 -4.09 -3.51 -15.81
C ALA A 184 -4.32 -4.36 -17.06
N ILE A 185 -5.37 -5.19 -17.07
CA ILE A 185 -5.76 -6.02 -18.24
C ILE A 185 -6.12 -5.13 -19.44
N LEU A 186 -6.98 -4.13 -19.25
CA LEU A 186 -7.39 -3.21 -20.32
C LEU A 186 -6.22 -2.38 -20.85
N GLN A 187 -5.31 -1.99 -19.97
CA GLN A 187 -4.09 -1.24 -20.31
C GLN A 187 -3.17 -2.07 -21.22
N THR A 188 -2.88 -3.33 -20.87
CA THR A 188 -2.02 -4.21 -21.66
C THR A 188 -2.68 -4.75 -22.93
N LEU A 189 -4.01 -4.70 -23.00
CA LEU A 189 -4.76 -4.95 -24.25
C LEU A 189 -4.82 -3.72 -25.17
N GLY A 190 -4.20 -2.59 -24.78
CA GLY A 190 -4.16 -1.38 -25.59
C GLY A 190 -5.48 -0.63 -25.68
N PHE A 191 -6.40 -0.77 -24.68
CA PHE A 191 -7.70 -0.11 -24.72
C PHE A 191 -7.57 1.41 -24.61
N GLY A 192 -7.74 2.12 -25.72
CA GLY A 192 -7.46 3.54 -25.88
C GLY A 192 -8.05 4.46 -24.81
N PRO A 193 -9.33 4.35 -24.40
CA PRO A 193 -9.89 5.18 -23.34
C PRO A 193 -9.17 5.04 -21.99
N VAL A 194 -8.75 3.84 -21.62
CA VAL A 194 -7.98 3.60 -20.37
C VAL A 194 -6.59 4.23 -20.48
N LEU A 195 -5.90 4.03 -21.60
CA LEU A 195 -4.58 4.65 -21.84
C LEU A 195 -4.66 6.18 -21.79
N ALA A 196 -5.68 6.78 -22.39
CA ALA A 196 -5.87 8.24 -22.38
C ALA A 196 -6.09 8.78 -20.96
N ILE A 197 -6.90 8.11 -20.13
CA ILE A 197 -7.15 8.51 -18.75
C ILE A 197 -5.89 8.32 -17.89
N LEU A 198 -5.19 7.19 -18.03
CA LEU A 198 -3.97 6.93 -17.28
C LEU A 198 -2.86 7.92 -17.64
N GLY A 199 -2.65 8.19 -18.93
CA GLY A 199 -1.70 9.19 -19.39
C GLY A 199 -2.03 10.60 -18.91
N ALA A 200 -3.31 10.97 -18.83
CA ALA A 200 -3.69 12.31 -18.38
C ALA A 200 -3.44 12.56 -16.87
N VAL A 201 -3.53 11.53 -16.02
CA VAL A 201 -3.57 11.72 -14.56
C VAL A 201 -2.41 11.04 -13.82
N TRP A 202 -2.04 9.82 -14.19
CA TRP A 202 -1.09 9.00 -13.44
C TRP A 202 0.26 8.83 -14.10
N ALA A 203 0.37 9.02 -15.40
CA ALA A 203 1.61 8.88 -16.16
C ALA A 203 1.72 9.91 -17.29
N PRO A 204 1.68 11.23 -16.97
CA PRO A 204 1.62 12.31 -17.97
C PRO A 204 2.88 12.42 -18.85
N THR A 205 3.97 11.78 -18.45
CA THR A 205 5.25 11.78 -19.19
C THR A 205 5.47 10.56 -20.07
N GLU A 206 4.61 9.52 -19.96
CA GLU A 206 4.75 8.27 -20.69
C GLU A 206 3.95 8.30 -22.01
N ALA A 207 4.53 7.77 -23.08
CA ALA A 207 3.84 7.60 -24.34
C ALA A 207 2.79 6.46 -24.25
N ALA A 208 1.72 6.53 -25.04
CA ALA A 208 0.65 5.53 -25.02
C ALA A 208 1.15 4.11 -25.31
N GLY A 209 2.19 3.95 -26.16
CA GLY A 209 2.83 2.67 -26.44
C GLY A 209 3.54 2.10 -25.21
N GLU A 210 4.31 2.89 -24.50
CA GLU A 210 5.01 2.50 -23.27
C GLU A 210 4.01 2.12 -22.16
N LEU A 211 2.92 2.91 -22.03
CA LEU A 211 1.84 2.59 -21.09
C LEU A 211 1.21 1.23 -21.35
N ALA A 212 1.06 0.83 -22.63
CA ALA A 212 0.44 -0.44 -23.01
C ALA A 212 1.35 -1.66 -22.74
N GLU A 213 2.67 -1.47 -22.62
CA GLU A 213 3.59 -2.59 -22.42
C GLU A 213 3.44 -3.27 -21.05
N ARG A 214 3.05 -2.52 -20.01
CA ARG A 214 3.00 -3.00 -18.61
C ARG A 214 1.85 -2.37 -17.85
N GLY A 215 1.17 -3.17 -17.04
CA GLY A 215 0.05 -2.72 -16.20
C GLY A 215 0.50 -1.87 -15.00
N GLY A 216 0.89 -0.62 -15.24
CA GLY A 216 1.23 0.35 -14.18
C GLY A 216 0.02 0.90 -13.44
N THR A 217 -1.13 0.94 -14.09
CA THR A 217 -2.45 1.36 -13.60
C THR A 217 -2.48 2.74 -12.90
N THR A 218 -3.45 2.92 -12.00
CA THR A 218 -3.56 4.09 -11.12
C THR A 218 -2.48 4.14 -10.03
N LEU A 219 -1.64 3.11 -9.90
CA LEU A 219 -0.48 3.10 -8.99
C LEU A 219 0.79 3.64 -9.66
N SER A 220 0.77 3.92 -10.96
CA SER A 220 1.91 4.43 -11.77
C SER A 220 3.18 3.60 -11.63
N SER A 221 3.04 2.32 -11.38
CA SER A 221 4.15 1.38 -11.26
C SER A 221 3.65 -0.05 -11.42
N PRO A 222 4.18 -0.83 -12.38
CA PRO A 222 3.81 -2.23 -12.54
C PRO A 222 4.15 -3.09 -11.31
N ILE A 223 5.24 -2.77 -10.58
CA ILE A 223 5.62 -3.45 -9.34
C ILE A 223 4.58 -3.19 -8.25
N ALA A 224 4.24 -1.92 -8.01
CA ALA A 224 3.23 -1.54 -7.01
C ALA A 224 1.85 -2.13 -7.35
N THR A 225 1.47 -2.14 -8.63
CA THR A 225 0.24 -2.75 -9.12
C THR A 225 0.21 -4.25 -8.84
N GLY A 226 1.29 -4.95 -9.18
CA GLY A 226 1.42 -6.38 -8.92
C GLY A 226 1.30 -6.73 -7.45
N ASP A 227 2.02 -6.03 -6.60
CA ASP A 227 2.00 -6.24 -5.15
C ASP A 227 0.59 -6.02 -4.56
N TYR A 228 -0.10 -4.95 -5.00
CA TYR A 228 -1.46 -4.65 -4.56
C TYR A 228 -2.44 -5.75 -4.97
N ILE A 229 -2.36 -6.21 -6.23
CA ILE A 229 -3.23 -7.27 -6.78
C ILE A 229 -2.95 -8.60 -6.06
N ILE A 230 -1.69 -8.98 -5.84
CA ILE A 230 -1.33 -10.23 -5.15
C ILE A 230 -1.81 -10.20 -3.71
N LEU A 231 -1.61 -9.12 -2.97
CA LEU A 231 -2.10 -9.02 -1.60
C LEU A 231 -3.64 -9.12 -1.56
N SER A 232 -4.33 -8.48 -2.50
CA SER A 232 -5.78 -8.58 -2.64
C SER A 232 -6.21 -10.02 -2.93
N LEU A 233 -5.51 -10.73 -3.82
CA LEU A 233 -5.76 -12.14 -4.15
C LEU A 233 -5.54 -13.05 -2.92
N VAL A 234 -4.46 -12.84 -2.18
CA VAL A 234 -4.17 -13.57 -0.94
C VAL A 234 -5.28 -13.36 0.10
N LEU A 235 -5.77 -12.12 0.26
CA LEU A 235 -6.91 -11.81 1.13
C LEU A 235 -8.17 -12.53 0.69
N VAL A 236 -8.50 -12.54 -0.62
CA VAL A 236 -9.64 -13.28 -1.18
C VAL A 236 -9.54 -14.76 -0.83
N ILE A 237 -8.39 -15.39 -1.04
CA ILE A 237 -8.16 -16.80 -0.77
C ILE A 237 -8.31 -17.09 0.73
N CYS A 238 -7.70 -16.29 1.60
CA CYS A 238 -7.79 -16.45 3.05
C CYS A 238 -9.22 -16.26 3.59
N CYS A 239 -9.99 -15.32 3.02
CA CYS A 239 -11.40 -15.11 3.33
C CYS A 239 -12.27 -16.26 2.81
N ALA A 240 -12.00 -16.75 1.60
CA ALA A 240 -12.72 -17.85 1.00
C ALA A 240 -12.52 -19.16 1.79
N ALA A 241 -11.30 -19.42 2.29
CA ALA A 241 -11.00 -20.57 3.15
C ALA A 241 -11.81 -20.59 4.44
N ARG A 242 -12.32 -19.42 4.87
CA ARG A 242 -13.14 -19.25 6.09
C ARG A 242 -14.61 -19.02 5.83
N GLY A 243 -15.06 -19.14 4.56
CA GLY A 243 -16.47 -18.95 4.20
C GLY A 243 -16.98 -17.51 4.34
N LEU A 244 -16.07 -16.51 4.31
CA LEU A 244 -16.42 -15.09 4.45
C LEU A 244 -16.86 -14.43 3.13
N LEU A 245 -16.67 -15.12 2.02
CA LEU A 245 -17.08 -14.70 0.67
C LEU A 245 -18.01 -15.76 0.08
N ASP A 246 -19.03 -15.30 -0.64
CA ASP A 246 -19.89 -16.21 -1.37
C ASP A 246 -19.19 -16.84 -2.58
N GLY A 247 -19.77 -17.90 -3.15
CA GLY A 247 -19.14 -18.64 -4.25
C GLY A 247 -18.91 -17.81 -5.51
N ARG A 248 -19.83 -16.87 -5.83
CA ARG A 248 -19.75 -16.00 -7.01
C ARG A 248 -18.72 -14.90 -6.78
N GLU A 249 -18.77 -14.23 -5.63
CA GLU A 249 -17.80 -13.19 -5.24
C GLU A 249 -16.37 -13.74 -5.29
N ARG A 250 -16.15 -14.92 -4.68
CA ARG A 250 -14.84 -15.60 -4.68
C ARG A 250 -14.33 -15.91 -6.07
N LEU A 251 -15.18 -16.48 -6.93
CA LEU A 251 -14.77 -16.86 -8.30
C LEU A 251 -14.44 -15.62 -9.12
N MET A 252 -15.30 -14.61 -9.13
CA MET A 252 -15.15 -13.39 -9.91
C MET A 252 -13.87 -12.62 -9.48
N LEU A 253 -13.72 -12.38 -8.19
CA LEU A 253 -12.54 -11.67 -7.65
C LEU A 253 -11.26 -12.48 -7.90
N GLY A 254 -11.30 -13.79 -7.69
CA GLY A 254 -10.15 -14.66 -7.93
C GLY A 254 -9.68 -14.64 -9.39
N LEU A 255 -10.62 -14.71 -10.35
CA LEU A 255 -10.29 -14.68 -11.78
C LEU A 255 -9.72 -13.33 -12.23
N ILE A 256 -10.38 -12.22 -11.86
CA ILE A 256 -9.95 -10.87 -12.25
C ILE A 256 -8.56 -10.58 -11.66
N LEU A 257 -8.36 -10.87 -10.36
CA LEU A 257 -7.08 -10.63 -9.71
C LEU A 257 -5.96 -11.51 -10.27
N ALA A 258 -6.23 -12.81 -10.54
CA ALA A 258 -5.24 -13.70 -11.14
C ALA A 258 -4.83 -13.27 -12.55
N ALA A 259 -5.80 -12.88 -13.40
CA ALA A 259 -5.51 -12.32 -14.71
C ALA A 259 -4.72 -11.00 -14.61
N GLY A 260 -5.08 -10.14 -13.65
CA GLY A 260 -4.35 -8.89 -13.38
C GLY A 260 -2.90 -9.11 -12.98
N VAL A 261 -2.58 -10.16 -12.21
CA VAL A 261 -1.19 -10.52 -11.86
C VAL A 261 -0.35 -10.74 -13.12
N LEU A 262 -0.88 -11.45 -14.11
CA LEU A 262 -0.17 -11.68 -15.38
C LEU A 262 -0.04 -10.39 -16.20
N ALA A 263 -1.09 -9.56 -16.22
CA ALA A 263 -1.13 -8.31 -16.97
C ALA A 263 -0.15 -7.25 -16.44
N THR A 264 0.39 -7.37 -15.22
CA THR A 264 1.44 -6.45 -14.74
C THR A 264 2.74 -6.52 -15.55
N GLY A 265 3.03 -7.63 -16.20
CA GLY A 265 4.24 -7.83 -17.01
C GLY A 265 5.55 -7.76 -16.21
N GLN A 266 5.53 -8.03 -14.89
CA GLN A 266 6.69 -7.94 -14.01
C GLN A 266 7.13 -9.30 -13.46
N PHE A 267 8.44 -9.61 -13.58
CA PHE A 267 9.00 -10.85 -13.02
C PHE A 267 8.88 -10.93 -11.51
N SER A 268 9.13 -9.81 -10.79
CA SER A 268 8.98 -9.77 -9.34
C SER A 268 7.54 -10.12 -8.92
N THR A 269 6.53 -9.64 -9.65
CA THR A 269 5.11 -9.98 -9.42
C THR A 269 4.86 -11.48 -9.60
N TRP A 270 5.41 -12.10 -10.66
CA TRP A 270 5.23 -13.53 -10.89
C TRP A 270 5.94 -14.39 -9.86
N ILE A 271 7.13 -13.97 -9.40
CA ILE A 271 7.83 -14.60 -8.27
C ILE A 271 6.98 -14.50 -6.99
N SER A 272 6.42 -13.31 -6.71
CA SER A 272 5.50 -13.12 -5.58
C SER A 272 4.31 -14.07 -5.64
N ALA A 273 3.69 -14.16 -6.81
CA ALA A 273 2.54 -15.05 -7.01
C ALA A 273 2.92 -16.51 -6.80
N ALA A 274 4.10 -16.93 -7.27
CA ALA A 274 4.60 -18.30 -7.06
C ALA A 274 4.88 -18.59 -5.57
N VAL A 275 5.53 -17.66 -4.87
CA VAL A 275 5.79 -17.77 -3.43
C VAL A 275 4.48 -17.81 -2.64
N ALA A 276 3.54 -16.91 -2.96
CA ALA A 276 2.23 -16.88 -2.32
C ALA A 276 1.45 -18.18 -2.59
N ALA A 277 1.44 -18.69 -3.82
CA ALA A 277 0.80 -19.95 -4.17
C ALA A 277 1.41 -21.15 -3.43
N ALA A 278 2.74 -21.21 -3.30
CA ALA A 278 3.43 -22.25 -2.53
C ALA A 278 3.04 -22.20 -1.05
N LEU A 279 3.03 -21.01 -0.43
CA LEU A 279 2.65 -20.82 0.97
C LEU A 279 1.17 -21.13 1.21
N ILE A 280 0.29 -20.74 0.29
CA ILE A 280 -1.15 -21.07 0.34
C ILE A 280 -1.35 -22.57 0.21
N GLY A 281 -0.71 -23.22 -0.75
CA GLY A 281 -0.78 -24.67 -0.93
C GLY A 281 -0.25 -25.46 0.28
N TRP A 282 0.74 -24.91 0.97
CA TRP A 282 1.24 -25.48 2.22
C TRP A 282 0.26 -25.28 3.39
N ARG A 283 -0.27 -24.06 3.53
CA ARG A 283 -1.11 -23.69 4.69
C ARG A 283 -2.55 -24.22 4.60
N PHE A 284 -3.09 -24.30 3.39
CA PHE A 284 -4.48 -24.69 3.14
C PHE A 284 -4.56 -25.95 2.26
N PRO A 285 -4.52 -27.18 2.85
CA PRO A 285 -4.57 -28.43 2.10
C PRO A 285 -5.80 -28.56 1.19
N GLU A 286 -6.93 -27.96 1.57
CA GLU A 286 -8.17 -27.95 0.76
C GLU A 286 -7.96 -27.24 -0.58
N PHE A 287 -7.19 -26.15 -0.60
CA PHE A 287 -6.84 -25.46 -1.85
C PHE A 287 -5.95 -26.32 -2.73
N ARG A 288 -4.97 -26.99 -2.16
CA ARG A 288 -4.10 -27.93 -2.89
C ARG A 288 -4.92 -29.07 -3.49
N ALA A 289 -5.83 -29.66 -2.71
CA ALA A 289 -6.70 -30.74 -3.19
C ALA A 289 -7.67 -30.29 -4.30
N GLN A 290 -8.01 -29.01 -4.35
CA GLN A 290 -8.93 -28.46 -5.35
C GLN A 290 -8.20 -27.74 -6.49
N ALA A 291 -6.88 -27.59 -6.44
CA ALA A 291 -6.09 -26.84 -7.44
C ALA A 291 -6.32 -27.35 -8.87
N TRP A 292 -6.52 -28.68 -9.05
CA TRP A 292 -6.81 -29.28 -10.34
C TRP A 292 -8.11 -28.78 -10.98
N ARG A 293 -9.09 -28.30 -10.18
CA ARG A 293 -10.34 -27.70 -10.68
C ARG A 293 -10.12 -26.37 -11.39
N PHE A 294 -9.02 -25.68 -11.09
CA PHE A 294 -8.65 -24.42 -11.72
C PHE A 294 -7.78 -24.62 -12.97
N LEU A 295 -7.28 -25.84 -13.22
CA LEU A 295 -6.49 -26.16 -14.41
C LEU A 295 -7.18 -25.75 -15.74
N PRO A 296 -8.49 -25.97 -15.94
CA PRO A 296 -9.16 -25.53 -17.17
C PRO A 296 -9.25 -24.02 -17.33
N VAL A 297 -9.12 -23.26 -16.25
CA VAL A 297 -9.18 -21.79 -16.25
C VAL A 297 -7.81 -21.18 -16.54
N LEU A 298 -6.70 -21.88 -16.24
CA LEU A 298 -5.35 -21.40 -16.47
C LEU A 298 -5.07 -20.99 -17.94
N PRO A 299 -5.51 -21.75 -18.96
CA PRO A 299 -5.33 -21.32 -20.35
C PRO A 299 -6.00 -19.98 -20.65
N MET A 300 -7.19 -19.73 -20.11
CA MET A 300 -7.89 -18.46 -20.31
C MET A 300 -7.17 -17.30 -19.61
N VAL A 301 -6.73 -17.50 -18.38
CA VAL A 301 -5.93 -16.52 -17.63
C VAL A 301 -4.62 -16.23 -18.36
N PHE A 302 -3.96 -17.29 -18.87
CA PHE A 302 -2.74 -17.16 -19.65
C PHE A 302 -2.98 -16.43 -20.98
N LEU A 303 -4.06 -16.73 -21.69
CA LEU A 303 -4.39 -16.06 -22.95
C LEU A 303 -4.59 -14.53 -22.75
N ILE A 304 -5.24 -14.13 -21.66
CA ILE A 304 -5.43 -12.72 -21.31
C ILE A 304 -4.08 -12.04 -20.98
N GLY A 305 -3.19 -12.72 -20.28
CA GLY A 305 -1.87 -12.22 -19.91
C GLY A 305 -0.77 -12.42 -20.96
N ALA A 306 -1.07 -13.21 -22.01
CA ALA A 306 -0.08 -13.59 -23.02
C ALA A 306 0.64 -12.40 -23.69
N PRO A 307 -0.03 -11.29 -24.06
CA PRO A 307 0.67 -10.17 -24.67
C PRO A 307 1.79 -9.61 -23.77
N ALA A 308 1.50 -9.36 -22.49
CA ALA A 308 2.49 -8.88 -21.52
C ALA A 308 3.60 -9.92 -21.24
N PHE A 309 3.24 -11.21 -21.24
CA PHE A 309 4.20 -12.30 -21.03
C PHE A 309 5.16 -12.45 -22.21
N LEU A 310 4.63 -12.46 -23.45
CA LEU A 310 5.42 -12.61 -24.67
C LEU A 310 6.34 -11.41 -24.90
N ALA A 311 5.82 -10.18 -24.77
CA ALA A 311 6.64 -8.96 -24.84
C ALA A 311 7.82 -8.98 -23.84
N ARG A 312 7.62 -9.64 -22.69
CA ARG A 312 8.68 -9.76 -21.69
C ARG A 312 9.70 -10.83 -22.04
N LEU A 313 9.29 -11.91 -22.72
CA LEU A 313 10.21 -12.96 -23.21
C LEU A 313 11.07 -12.49 -24.38
N GLU A 314 10.57 -11.64 -25.26
CA GLU A 314 11.33 -11.04 -26.36
C GLU A 314 12.55 -10.25 -25.87
N GLY A 315 12.52 -9.71 -24.64
CA GLY A 315 13.64 -9.01 -24.02
C GLY A 315 14.81 -9.90 -23.56
N PHE A 316 14.78 -11.24 -23.80
CA PHE A 316 15.87 -12.17 -23.42
C PHE A 316 16.88 -12.45 -24.56
N GLU A 317 16.98 -11.58 -25.57
CA GLU A 317 17.47 -11.90 -26.93
C GLU A 317 18.87 -12.52 -27.05
N GLU A 318 19.92 -12.21 -26.30
CA GLU A 318 21.25 -12.76 -26.59
C GLU A 318 22.01 -13.35 -25.39
N LEU A 319 21.72 -12.91 -24.16
CA LEU A 319 22.53 -13.27 -22.99
C LEU A 319 21.77 -14.13 -21.96
N GLY A 320 20.49 -14.46 -22.21
CA GLY A 320 19.65 -15.19 -21.25
C GLY A 320 19.31 -14.41 -19.96
N VAL A 321 19.69 -13.12 -19.89
CA VAL A 321 19.43 -12.24 -18.74
C VAL A 321 18.76 -10.96 -19.24
N PRO A 322 17.64 -10.54 -18.62
CA PRO A 322 16.98 -9.31 -19.02
C PRO A 322 17.90 -8.08 -18.96
N PRO A 323 17.89 -7.18 -19.95
CA PRO A 323 18.68 -5.94 -19.92
C PRO A 323 18.48 -5.09 -18.66
N SER A 324 17.26 -5.13 -18.12
CA SER A 324 16.94 -4.44 -16.86
C SER A 324 17.73 -4.98 -15.65
N TRP A 325 18.09 -6.25 -15.62
CA TRP A 325 18.91 -6.84 -14.55
C TRP A 325 20.38 -6.46 -14.70
N LEU A 326 20.88 -6.40 -15.93
CA LEU A 326 22.24 -5.91 -16.21
C LEU A 326 22.39 -4.46 -15.78
N GLY A 327 21.40 -3.61 -16.11
CA GLY A 327 21.39 -2.22 -15.67
C GLY A 327 21.31 -2.05 -14.16
N ARG A 328 20.54 -2.91 -13.44
CA ARG A 328 20.52 -2.92 -11.97
C ARG A 328 21.86 -3.30 -11.37
N TRP A 329 22.51 -4.32 -11.94
CA TRP A 329 23.84 -4.76 -11.51
C TRP A 329 24.88 -3.67 -11.74
N ASP A 330 24.86 -3.01 -12.90
CA ASP A 330 25.75 -1.89 -13.21
C ASP A 330 25.51 -0.72 -12.22
N ASN A 331 24.27 -0.31 -12.01
CA ASN A 331 23.94 0.71 -11.01
C ASN A 331 24.49 0.38 -9.63
N LEU A 332 24.28 -0.86 -9.19
CA LEU A 332 24.73 -1.32 -7.88
C LEU A 332 26.24 -1.28 -7.75
N THR A 333 26.96 -1.84 -8.72
CA THR A 333 28.42 -1.99 -8.65
C THR A 333 29.17 -0.68 -8.92
N SER A 334 28.65 0.15 -9.82
CA SER A 334 29.32 1.39 -10.22
C SER A 334 29.02 2.57 -9.28
N PHE A 335 27.81 2.63 -8.71
CA PHE A 335 27.38 3.83 -7.97
C PHE A 335 27.15 3.59 -6.48
N TYR A 336 26.64 2.43 -6.06
CA TYR A 336 26.28 2.20 -4.66
C TYR A 336 27.34 1.47 -3.85
N LEU A 337 27.84 0.33 -4.32
CA LEU A 337 28.82 -0.47 -3.58
C LEU A 337 30.11 0.31 -3.21
N PRO A 338 30.67 1.18 -4.09
CA PRO A 338 31.87 1.94 -3.73
C PRO A 338 31.67 2.93 -2.56
N ARG A 339 30.42 3.26 -2.22
CA ARG A 339 30.07 4.16 -1.12
C ARG A 339 29.84 3.45 0.22
N PHE A 340 29.86 2.12 0.23
CA PHE A 340 29.72 1.35 1.48
C PHE A 340 31.08 1.13 2.15
N ASP A 341 31.61 2.16 2.80
CA ASP A 341 32.68 2.02 3.77
C ASP A 341 32.15 1.54 5.14
N LEU A 342 33.05 1.28 6.08
CA LEU A 342 32.66 0.79 7.42
C LEU A 342 31.74 1.75 8.16
N LEU A 343 31.97 3.07 8.08
CA LEU A 343 31.14 4.06 8.72
C LEU A 343 29.74 4.10 8.11
N ASN A 344 29.67 4.07 6.77
CA ASN A 344 28.42 4.06 6.01
C ASN A 344 27.59 2.79 6.29
N LEU A 345 28.25 1.65 6.44
CA LEU A 345 27.55 0.42 6.87
C LEU A 345 26.97 0.52 8.27
N LEU A 346 27.68 1.22 9.19
CA LEU A 346 27.23 1.36 10.58
C LEU A 346 26.08 2.35 10.74
N ILE A 347 26.12 3.51 10.06
CA ILE A 347 25.17 4.60 10.31
C ILE A 347 24.30 5.00 9.11
N GLY A 348 24.49 4.36 7.96
CA GLY A 348 23.83 4.68 6.69
C GLY A 348 24.60 5.73 5.88
N VAL A 349 24.19 5.97 4.64
CA VAL A 349 24.80 6.94 3.71
C VAL A 349 23.98 8.22 3.64
N SER A 350 22.69 8.08 3.33
CA SER A 350 21.76 9.20 3.10
C SER A 350 20.31 8.72 3.35
N PRO A 351 19.42 9.60 3.87
CA PRO A 351 17.99 9.33 3.95
C PRO A 351 17.35 9.06 2.57
N ASP A 352 17.88 9.69 1.51
CA ASP A 352 17.41 9.48 0.15
C ASP A 352 18.29 8.42 -0.55
N PRO A 353 17.70 7.30 -1.00
CA PRO A 353 18.43 6.27 -1.74
C PRO A 353 18.59 6.60 -3.23
N VAL A 354 18.13 7.77 -3.68
CA VAL A 354 18.22 8.23 -5.07
C VAL A 354 19.48 9.03 -5.28
N LEU A 355 20.25 8.70 -6.31
CA LEU A 355 21.46 9.44 -6.70
C LEU A 355 21.18 10.27 -7.94
N GLN A 356 21.58 11.55 -7.89
CA GLN A 356 21.64 12.40 -9.07
C GLN A 356 22.94 12.11 -9.81
N ALA A 357 22.86 11.73 -11.07
CA ALA A 357 24.00 11.40 -11.91
C ALA A 357 23.83 12.06 -13.30
N PRO A 358 23.86 13.41 -13.38
CA PRO A 358 23.61 14.15 -14.61
C PRO A 358 24.64 13.86 -15.72
N GLU A 359 25.79 13.29 -15.36
CA GLU A 359 26.82 12.88 -16.30
C GLU A 359 26.50 11.57 -17.02
N THR A 360 25.45 10.86 -16.56
CA THR A 360 25.00 9.60 -17.17
C THR A 360 23.77 9.85 -18.03
N TRP A 361 23.49 8.92 -18.94
CA TRP A 361 22.28 8.95 -19.76
C TRP A 361 20.98 8.78 -18.95
N ARG A 362 21.08 8.35 -17.68
CA ARG A 362 19.94 8.12 -16.79
C ARG A 362 19.59 9.31 -15.90
N GLU A 363 20.46 10.30 -15.78
CA GLU A 363 20.32 11.47 -14.90
C GLU A 363 20.05 11.12 -13.43
N VAL A 364 19.15 10.17 -13.18
CA VAL A 364 18.73 9.70 -11.85
C VAL A 364 18.93 8.19 -11.75
N ILE A 365 19.56 7.74 -10.69
CA ILE A 365 19.85 6.33 -10.41
C ILE A 365 19.15 5.91 -9.13
N TYR A 366 18.42 4.80 -9.22
CA TYR A 366 17.67 4.23 -8.10
C TYR A 366 18.40 3.01 -7.52
N LEU A 367 18.36 2.87 -6.20
CA LEU A 367 18.79 1.64 -5.51
C LEU A 367 17.64 0.65 -5.48
N GLU A 368 17.70 -0.33 -6.36
CA GLU A 368 16.62 -1.29 -6.56
C GLU A 368 16.69 -2.51 -5.61
N ALA A 369 17.77 -2.69 -4.83
CA ALA A 369 17.88 -3.76 -3.85
C ALA A 369 17.41 -3.30 -2.47
N GLY A 370 16.26 -3.78 -1.99
CA GLY A 370 15.62 -3.27 -0.79
C GLY A 370 16.42 -3.46 0.50
N TYR A 371 17.12 -4.58 0.68
CA TYR A 371 18.00 -4.75 1.87
C TYR A 371 19.19 -3.80 1.85
N LEU A 372 19.77 -3.55 0.67
CA LEU A 372 20.82 -2.55 0.53
C LEU A 372 20.28 -1.13 0.71
N GLN A 373 19.02 -0.89 0.36
CA GLN A 373 18.37 0.39 0.62
C GLN A 373 18.26 0.64 2.14
N PHE A 374 17.94 -0.37 2.96
CA PHE A 374 17.96 -0.21 4.42
C PHE A 374 19.38 0.10 4.94
N LEU A 375 20.40 -0.58 4.41
CA LEU A 375 21.79 -0.26 4.75
C LEU A 375 22.19 1.14 4.29
N TRP A 376 21.70 1.58 3.13
CA TRP A 376 21.97 2.93 2.63
C TRP A 376 21.34 4.01 3.51
N ILE A 377 20.07 3.82 3.86
CA ILE A 377 19.30 4.83 4.62
C ILE A 377 19.77 4.91 6.06
N GLY A 378 19.87 3.80 6.76
CA GLY A 378 20.11 3.81 8.22
C GLY A 378 21.14 2.81 8.72
N GLY A 379 21.92 2.19 7.82
CA GLY A 379 22.97 1.25 8.17
C GLY A 379 22.44 -0.05 8.80
N ILE A 380 23.35 -0.75 9.48
CA ILE A 380 23.03 -1.96 10.25
C ILE A 380 21.88 -1.75 11.25
N PRO A 381 21.77 -0.63 12.00
CA PRO A 381 20.65 -0.42 12.91
C PRO A 381 19.29 -0.51 12.27
N LEU A 382 19.10 0.10 11.08
CA LEU A 382 17.83 0.02 10.37
C LEU A 382 17.56 -1.39 9.84
N LEU A 383 18.55 -2.08 9.31
CA LEU A 383 18.41 -3.46 8.85
C LEU A 383 18.01 -4.40 10.00
N LEU A 384 18.61 -4.25 11.18
CA LEU A 384 18.25 -5.01 12.38
C LEU A 384 16.85 -4.66 12.89
N ALA A 385 16.46 -3.38 12.83
CA ALA A 385 15.11 -2.93 13.19
C ALA A 385 14.05 -3.55 12.25
N PHE A 386 14.32 -3.61 10.94
CA PHE A 386 13.47 -4.31 9.98
C PHE A 386 13.41 -5.82 10.24
N GLY A 387 14.54 -6.46 10.55
CA GLY A 387 14.59 -7.86 10.94
C GLY A 387 13.77 -8.15 12.19
N TRP A 388 13.89 -7.31 13.22
CA TRP A 388 13.08 -7.43 14.44
C TRP A 388 11.59 -7.25 14.18
N LEU A 389 11.21 -6.20 13.43
CA LEU A 389 9.83 -5.99 13.00
C LEU A 389 9.29 -7.23 12.26
N SER A 390 10.08 -7.77 11.33
CA SER A 390 9.69 -8.95 10.54
C SER A 390 9.44 -10.19 11.41
N VAL A 391 10.32 -10.47 12.36
CA VAL A 391 10.14 -11.56 13.31
C VAL A 391 8.89 -11.35 14.17
N ALA A 392 8.66 -10.13 14.65
CA ALA A 392 7.50 -9.78 15.47
C ALA A 392 6.17 -9.93 14.69
N VAL A 393 6.13 -9.46 13.44
CA VAL A 393 4.95 -9.59 12.56
C VAL A 393 4.66 -11.05 12.24
N LEU A 394 5.68 -11.84 11.88
CA LEU A 394 5.52 -13.25 11.57
C LEU A 394 5.08 -14.09 12.79
N ARG A 395 5.59 -13.79 13.99
CA ARG A 395 5.15 -14.43 15.22
C ARG A 395 3.70 -14.07 15.53
N ARG A 396 3.38 -12.76 15.51
CA ARG A 396 2.01 -12.32 15.81
C ARG A 396 0.98 -12.84 14.83
N SER A 397 1.28 -12.84 13.54
CA SER A 397 0.39 -13.41 12.53
C SER A 397 0.22 -14.93 12.70
N ALA A 398 1.27 -15.66 13.15
CA ALA A 398 1.17 -17.08 13.46
C ALA A 398 0.24 -17.36 14.65
N GLU A 399 0.25 -16.52 15.69
CA GLU A 399 -0.63 -16.66 16.86
C GLU A 399 -2.11 -16.50 16.50
N LEU A 400 -2.41 -15.65 15.51
CA LEU A 400 -3.78 -15.29 15.14
C LEU A 400 -4.31 -16.00 13.89
N MET A 401 -3.47 -16.71 13.15
CA MET A 401 -3.86 -17.28 11.86
C MET A 401 -4.91 -18.39 11.98
N ASP A 402 -5.10 -18.97 13.14
CA ASP A 402 -6.11 -20.01 13.40
C ASP A 402 -7.39 -19.44 14.05
N GLU A 403 -7.42 -18.14 14.36
CA GLU A 403 -8.62 -17.48 14.84
C GLU A 403 -9.73 -17.51 13.78
N PRO A 404 -11.01 -17.65 14.20
CA PRO A 404 -12.13 -17.65 13.28
C PRO A 404 -12.40 -16.26 12.69
N GLY A 405 -13.11 -16.21 11.56
CA GLY A 405 -13.61 -14.99 10.94
C GLY A 405 -12.53 -14.15 10.25
N ALA A 406 -12.80 -12.85 10.18
CA ALA A 406 -11.99 -11.90 9.42
C ALA A 406 -10.60 -11.68 10.03
N LEU A 407 -10.44 -11.79 11.35
CA LEU A 407 -9.15 -11.63 12.03
C LEU A 407 -8.17 -12.72 11.60
N GLY A 408 -8.57 -13.98 11.65
CA GLY A 408 -7.71 -15.07 11.23
C GLY A 408 -7.42 -15.06 9.73
N ALA A 409 -8.40 -14.61 8.89
CA ALA A 409 -8.17 -14.39 7.46
C ALA A 409 -7.08 -13.34 7.23
N THR A 410 -7.18 -12.21 7.93
CA THR A 410 -6.21 -11.11 7.87
C THR A 410 -4.82 -11.55 8.35
N ALA A 411 -4.75 -12.28 9.47
CA ALA A 411 -3.49 -12.76 10.01
C ALA A 411 -2.80 -13.77 9.07
N SER A 412 -3.56 -14.69 8.46
CA SER A 412 -3.04 -15.60 7.44
C SER A 412 -2.54 -14.85 6.21
N ALA A 413 -3.30 -13.87 5.72
CA ALA A 413 -2.91 -13.07 4.57
C ALA A 413 -1.66 -12.23 4.86
N LEU A 414 -1.59 -11.60 6.04
CA LEU A 414 -0.41 -10.84 6.48
C LEU A 414 0.84 -11.75 6.53
N ARG A 415 0.72 -12.96 7.08
CA ARG A 415 1.84 -13.90 7.17
C ARG A 415 2.37 -14.28 5.80
N ILE A 416 1.48 -14.60 4.85
CA ILE A 416 1.84 -14.94 3.47
C ILE A 416 2.46 -13.73 2.78
N ALA A 417 1.84 -12.57 2.92
CA ALA A 417 2.31 -11.32 2.33
C ALA A 417 3.68 -10.90 2.87
N TRP A 418 3.92 -11.08 4.17
CA TRP A 418 5.21 -10.74 4.76
C TRP A 418 6.33 -11.66 4.28
N TRP A 419 6.05 -12.95 4.08
CA TRP A 419 7.03 -13.87 3.50
C TRP A 419 7.40 -13.49 2.06
N PHE A 420 6.43 -13.22 1.18
CA PHE A 420 6.80 -12.78 -0.16
C PHE A 420 7.49 -11.41 -0.16
N LEU A 421 7.09 -10.49 0.73
CA LEU A 421 7.81 -9.23 0.92
C LEU A 421 9.29 -9.47 1.24
N LEU A 422 9.61 -10.34 2.20
CA LEU A 422 10.99 -10.66 2.57
C LEU A 422 11.80 -11.21 1.38
N VAL A 423 11.20 -12.08 0.58
CA VAL A 423 11.84 -12.64 -0.63
C VAL A 423 12.08 -11.53 -1.66
N LEU A 424 11.07 -10.71 -1.93
CA LEU A 424 11.14 -9.68 -2.95
C LEU A 424 12.01 -8.49 -2.57
N THR A 425 12.18 -8.22 -1.27
CA THR A 425 13.07 -7.16 -0.78
C THR A 425 14.54 -7.39 -1.21
N VAL A 426 14.89 -8.61 -1.64
CA VAL A 426 16.18 -8.88 -2.30
C VAL A 426 16.29 -8.15 -3.64
N LEU A 427 15.19 -8.05 -4.39
CA LEU A 427 15.14 -7.55 -5.75
C LEU A 427 14.81 -6.05 -5.81
N ASP A 428 13.78 -5.62 -5.04
CA ASP A 428 13.25 -4.26 -5.07
C ASP A 428 12.82 -3.82 -3.66
N PRO A 429 12.74 -2.51 -3.37
CA PRO A 429 12.31 -2.00 -2.06
C PRO A 429 10.77 -2.04 -1.90
N HIS A 430 10.18 -3.22 -1.97
CA HIS A 430 8.73 -3.44 -2.01
C HIS A 430 7.97 -2.79 -0.85
N LEU A 431 8.56 -2.69 0.36
CA LEU A 431 7.91 -2.07 1.51
C LEU A 431 7.59 -0.58 1.28
N THR A 432 8.42 0.12 0.50
CA THR A 432 8.25 1.55 0.21
C THR A 432 7.55 1.83 -1.11
N MET A 433 7.21 0.77 -1.87
CA MET A 433 6.42 0.90 -3.09
C MET A 433 5.00 1.40 -2.79
N ARG A 434 4.42 2.11 -3.78
CA ARG A 434 3.11 2.78 -3.65
C ARG A 434 1.99 1.79 -3.29
N GLY A 435 1.35 1.97 -2.14
CA GLY A 435 0.17 1.22 -1.71
C GLY A 435 0.44 -0.07 -0.94
N ILE A 436 1.50 -0.84 -1.25
CA ILE A 436 1.72 -2.14 -0.57
C ILE A 436 2.11 -1.98 0.90
N GLY A 437 3.07 -1.08 1.19
CA GLY A 437 3.44 -0.78 2.58
C GLY A 437 2.25 -0.29 3.39
N ASP A 438 1.40 0.55 2.77
CA ASP A 438 0.17 1.06 3.38
C ASP A 438 -0.76 -0.08 3.80
N LEU A 439 -1.01 -1.04 2.91
CA LEU A 439 -1.84 -2.21 3.20
C LEU A 439 -1.21 -3.11 4.25
N LEU A 440 0.08 -3.38 4.17
CA LEU A 440 0.77 -4.23 5.15
C LEU A 440 0.69 -3.63 6.56
N PHE A 441 0.91 -2.33 6.71
CA PHE A 441 0.81 -1.65 8.01
C PHE A 441 -0.63 -1.57 8.51
N ALA A 442 -1.63 -1.47 7.62
CA ALA A 442 -3.03 -1.63 7.98
C ALA A 442 -3.34 -3.04 8.50
N LEU A 443 -2.83 -4.10 7.85
CA LEU A 443 -3.01 -5.48 8.31
C LEU A 443 -2.27 -5.74 9.65
N ILE A 444 -1.07 -5.18 9.84
CA ILE A 444 -0.34 -5.25 11.12
C ILE A 444 -1.19 -4.60 12.23
N ALA A 445 -1.77 -3.43 11.96
CA ALA A 445 -2.62 -2.72 12.92
C ALA A 445 -3.80 -3.56 13.41
N VAL A 446 -4.45 -4.29 12.51
CA VAL A 446 -5.56 -5.21 12.83
C VAL A 446 -5.10 -6.31 13.79
N THR A 447 -3.90 -6.84 13.63
CA THR A 447 -3.39 -7.93 14.49
C THR A 447 -3.02 -7.46 15.90
N THR A 448 -2.92 -6.16 16.13
CA THR A 448 -2.61 -5.54 17.42
C THR A 448 -3.83 -4.86 18.07
N GLY A 449 -4.90 -4.64 17.29
CA GLY A 449 -6.14 -4.03 17.75
C GLY A 449 -6.98 -4.99 18.61
N ARG A 450 -7.93 -4.42 19.35
CA ARG A 450 -8.98 -5.19 20.03
C ARG A 450 -10.14 -5.40 19.06
N ILE A 451 -10.22 -6.57 18.48
CA ILE A 451 -11.37 -6.93 17.66
C ILE A 451 -12.32 -7.74 18.51
N VAL A 452 -13.47 -7.14 18.83
CA VAL A 452 -14.54 -7.81 19.60
C VAL A 452 -15.27 -8.79 18.69
N THR A 453 -15.30 -10.05 19.07
CA THR A 453 -16.17 -11.05 18.45
C THR A 453 -17.61 -10.80 18.93
N THR A 454 -18.57 -10.74 18.02
CA THR A 454 -20.02 -10.63 18.30
C THR A 454 -20.53 -11.91 18.98
N GLY A 455 -20.12 -12.14 20.21
CA GLY A 455 -20.43 -13.34 20.99
C GLY A 455 -19.99 -13.22 22.45
N GLY A 456 -19.61 -12.01 22.88
CA GLY A 456 -19.55 -11.65 24.31
C GLY A 456 -18.39 -12.23 25.13
N ILE A 457 -17.33 -12.74 24.53
CA ILE A 457 -16.12 -13.07 25.29
C ILE A 457 -14.93 -12.30 24.69
N SER A 458 -14.55 -11.21 25.37
CA SER A 458 -13.29 -10.55 25.09
C SER A 458 -12.18 -11.51 25.47
N VAL A 459 -11.50 -12.10 24.49
CA VAL A 459 -10.27 -12.86 24.76
C VAL A 459 -9.17 -11.82 25.03
N ASP A 460 -9.13 -11.35 26.28
CA ASP A 460 -8.00 -10.60 26.83
C ASP A 460 -6.92 -11.63 27.22
N ARG A 461 -6.05 -12.00 26.28
CA ARG A 461 -4.84 -12.76 26.58
C ARG A 461 -3.66 -11.79 26.59
N SER A 462 -3.63 -10.95 27.64
CA SER A 462 -2.42 -10.25 28.07
C SER A 462 -1.65 -11.16 29.02
N THR A 463 -0.78 -11.98 28.50
CA THR A 463 0.35 -12.57 29.26
C THR A 463 1.60 -12.52 28.42
#